data_507e678a847812fc24faf5137162a649
#
_entry.id   507e678a847812fc24faf5137162a649
#
_cell.length_a   1.000
_cell.length_b   1.000
_cell.length_c   1.000
_cell.angle_alpha   90.00
_cell.angle_beta   90.00
_cell.angle_gamma   90.00
#
_symmetry.space_group_name_H-M   'P 1'
#
loop_
_entity.id
_entity.type
_entity.pdbx_description
1 polymer ?
#
loop_
_entity_poly.entity_id
_entity_poly.type
_entity_poly.pdbx_seq_one_letter_code
_entity_poly.pdbx_strand_id
1 'polypeptide(L)'
;MSSAHALFTQPQSKVLEWVFGQPERWYHIQELIRLTSLASASLQREVKRLHVAGLVVEERIGNLRRVKANPASPVFADLANLVRKTMGVIPAITDALRPLASSVQVALVFGSVAKGTEHAASDVDVLLVSSSVQLGDALALLLPLEERFGRRIELKLYTPDEFSARRAEAGSVVQRIVAGPVELMYGGLE
;
A
#
# COMPACT_ATOMS: atom_id res chain seq x y z
N MET A 1 0.62 -15.83 -6.43
CA MET A 1 0.56 -15.79 -4.95
C MET A 1 1.35 -14.57 -4.49
N SER A 2 0.78 -13.75 -3.60
CA SER A 2 1.50 -12.61 -3.02
C SER A 2 2.64 -13.12 -2.12
N SER A 3 3.80 -12.43 -2.13
CA SER A 3 4.93 -12.72 -1.23
C SER A 3 4.52 -12.69 0.25
N ALA A 4 3.52 -11.89 0.60
CA ALA A 4 2.94 -11.87 1.94
C ALA A 4 2.41 -13.24 2.37
N HIS A 5 1.69 -13.95 1.48
CA HIS A 5 1.14 -15.28 1.78
C HIS A 5 2.19 -16.39 1.88
N ALA A 6 3.37 -16.19 1.30
CA ALA A 6 4.48 -17.12 1.47
C ALA A 6 5.18 -16.96 2.83
N LEU A 7 5.16 -15.73 3.39
CA LEU A 7 5.85 -15.40 4.64
C LEU A 7 4.94 -15.49 5.88
N PHE A 8 3.65 -15.21 5.71
CA PHE A 8 2.70 -15.09 6.81
C PHE A 8 1.41 -15.86 6.52
N THR A 9 0.81 -16.40 7.57
CA THR A 9 -0.56 -16.93 7.45
C THR A 9 -1.55 -15.80 7.17
N GLN A 10 -2.71 -16.13 6.62
CA GLN A 10 -3.74 -15.14 6.30
C GLN A 10 -4.16 -14.28 7.52
N PRO A 11 -4.40 -14.83 8.74
CA PRO A 11 -4.68 -14.00 9.90
C PRO A 11 -3.53 -13.05 10.28
N GLN A 12 -2.27 -13.55 10.18
CA GLN A 12 -1.08 -12.74 10.47
C GLN A 12 -0.98 -11.56 9.49
N SER A 13 -1.06 -11.83 8.19
CA SER A 13 -1.00 -10.80 7.16
C SER A 13 -2.03 -9.71 7.40
N LYS A 14 -3.29 -10.08 7.68
CA LYS A 14 -4.37 -9.12 7.93
C LYS A 14 -4.13 -8.23 9.15
N VAL A 15 -3.56 -8.75 10.24
CA VAL A 15 -3.25 -7.94 11.42
C VAL A 15 -2.04 -7.05 11.18
N LEU A 16 -0.97 -7.60 10.58
CA LEU A 16 0.25 -6.87 10.29
C LEU A 16 0.01 -5.73 9.31
N GLU A 17 -0.81 -5.94 8.28
CA GLU A 17 -1.18 -4.93 7.29
C GLU A 17 -1.71 -3.65 7.94
N TRP A 18 -2.62 -3.78 8.91
CA TRP A 18 -3.17 -2.61 9.59
C TRP A 18 -2.20 -2.02 10.62
N VAL A 19 -1.65 -2.86 11.49
CA VAL A 19 -0.86 -2.38 12.63
C VAL A 19 0.50 -1.83 12.21
N PHE A 20 1.14 -2.42 11.20
CA PHE A 20 2.44 -1.97 10.69
C PHE A 20 2.34 -1.12 9.41
N GLY A 21 1.17 -1.12 8.75
CA GLY A 21 0.90 -0.20 7.63
C GLY A 21 0.72 1.26 8.08
N GLN A 22 0.25 1.46 9.31
CA GLN A 22 0.17 2.77 9.97
C GLN A 22 0.69 2.63 11.40
N PRO A 23 2.01 2.48 11.62
CA PRO A 23 2.59 2.02 12.88
C PRO A 23 2.38 2.97 14.06
N GLU A 24 2.18 4.25 13.81
CA GLU A 24 1.92 5.24 14.86
C GLU A 24 0.47 5.27 15.34
N ARG A 25 -0.44 4.61 14.58
CA ARG A 25 -1.85 4.62 14.89
C ARG A 25 -2.21 3.59 15.96
N TRP A 26 -3.03 4.02 16.93
CA TRP A 26 -3.69 3.13 17.84
C TRP A 26 -4.97 2.57 17.25
N TYR A 27 -5.13 1.26 17.31
CA TYR A 27 -6.33 0.55 16.88
C TYR A 27 -7.05 -0.08 18.06
N HIS A 28 -8.35 0.15 18.17
CA HIS A 28 -9.18 -0.62 19.08
C HIS A 28 -9.37 -2.04 18.59
N ILE A 29 -9.43 -3.02 19.51
CA ILE A 29 -9.61 -4.43 19.15
C ILE A 29 -10.87 -4.65 18.29
N GLN A 30 -11.99 -3.98 18.64
CA GLN A 30 -13.23 -4.05 17.86
C GLN A 30 -13.10 -3.44 16.45
N GLU A 31 -12.32 -2.40 16.32
CA GLU A 31 -11.99 -1.81 15.03
C GLU A 31 -11.19 -2.78 14.17
N LEU A 32 -10.15 -3.41 14.72
CA LEU A 32 -9.36 -4.42 13.99
C LEU A 32 -10.19 -5.63 13.57
N ILE A 33 -11.15 -6.08 14.37
CA ILE A 33 -12.08 -7.16 13.98
C ILE A 33 -12.83 -6.76 12.71
N ARG A 34 -13.35 -5.53 12.64
CA ARG A 34 -14.07 -5.02 11.45
C ARG A 34 -13.15 -4.89 10.24
N LEU A 35 -11.98 -4.25 10.42
CA LEU A 35 -11.03 -3.98 9.34
C LEU A 35 -10.43 -5.26 8.75
N THR A 36 -10.12 -6.25 9.59
CA THR A 36 -9.51 -7.52 9.15
C THR A 36 -10.54 -8.55 8.71
N SER A 37 -11.82 -8.38 9.07
CA SER A 37 -12.87 -9.40 8.91
C SER A 37 -12.48 -10.75 9.52
N LEU A 38 -11.66 -10.76 10.57
CA LEU A 38 -11.30 -11.95 11.31
C LEU A 38 -12.30 -12.23 12.43
N ALA A 39 -12.51 -13.51 12.73
CA ALA A 39 -13.23 -13.90 13.94
C ALA A 39 -12.47 -13.36 15.19
N SER A 40 -13.22 -12.87 16.17
CA SER A 40 -12.65 -12.24 17.39
C SER A 40 -11.56 -13.10 18.06
N ALA A 41 -11.81 -14.42 18.20
CA ALA A 41 -10.84 -15.33 18.80
C ALA A 41 -9.54 -15.45 17.97
N SER A 42 -9.61 -15.38 16.64
CA SER A 42 -8.44 -15.42 15.76
C SER A 42 -7.63 -14.14 15.90
N LEU A 43 -8.29 -12.98 15.83
CA LEU A 43 -7.63 -11.69 16.02
C LEU A 43 -6.93 -11.62 17.38
N GLN A 44 -7.63 -11.98 18.46
CA GLN A 44 -7.06 -11.90 19.81
C GLN A 44 -5.84 -12.81 19.99
N ARG A 45 -5.82 -14.02 19.38
CA ARG A 45 -4.65 -14.90 19.38
C ARG A 45 -3.47 -14.25 18.69
N GLU A 46 -3.67 -13.63 17.52
CA GLU A 46 -2.59 -12.98 16.79
C GLU A 46 -2.07 -11.75 17.54
N VAL A 47 -2.95 -10.88 18.04
CA VAL A 47 -2.53 -9.72 18.85
C VAL A 47 -1.75 -10.16 20.09
N LYS A 48 -2.23 -11.18 20.80
CA LYS A 48 -1.52 -11.73 21.96
C LYS A 48 -0.13 -12.26 21.57
N ARG A 49 -0.02 -12.99 20.45
CA ARG A 49 1.27 -13.51 19.94
C ARG A 49 2.24 -12.38 19.63
N LEU A 50 1.77 -11.33 18.92
CA LEU A 50 2.59 -10.17 18.59
C LEU A 50 3.01 -9.38 19.83
N HIS A 51 2.11 -9.27 20.83
CA HIS A 51 2.41 -8.60 22.10
C HIS A 51 3.46 -9.35 22.91
N VAL A 52 3.33 -10.67 23.06
CA VAL A 52 4.31 -11.52 23.76
C VAL A 52 5.68 -11.47 23.09
N ALA A 53 5.72 -11.37 21.76
CA ALA A 53 6.94 -11.20 20.99
C ALA A 53 7.51 -9.76 21.05
N GLY A 54 6.85 -8.81 21.73
CA GLY A 54 7.31 -7.43 21.82
C GLY A 54 7.17 -6.61 20.52
N LEU A 55 6.39 -7.12 19.55
CA LEU A 55 6.19 -6.47 18.25
C LEU A 55 5.10 -5.39 18.30
N VAL A 56 4.16 -5.52 19.22
CA VAL A 56 3.11 -4.54 19.45
C VAL A 56 3.03 -4.18 20.95
N VAL A 57 2.55 -2.98 21.22
CA VAL A 57 2.17 -2.54 22.57
C VAL A 57 0.67 -2.55 22.71
N GLU A 58 0.17 -2.99 23.84
CA GLU A 58 -1.24 -2.93 24.21
C GLU A 58 -1.45 -1.92 25.32
N GLU A 59 -2.57 -1.23 25.28
CA GLU A 59 -3.01 -0.33 26.32
C GLU A 59 -4.51 -0.51 26.61
N ARG A 60 -4.89 -0.33 27.85
CA ARG A 60 -6.30 -0.28 28.29
C ARG A 60 -6.66 1.12 28.73
N ILE A 61 -7.76 1.63 28.19
CA ILE A 61 -8.39 2.88 28.63
C ILE A 61 -9.81 2.52 29.05
N GLY A 62 -10.02 2.40 30.38
CA GLY A 62 -11.27 1.84 30.91
C GLY A 62 -11.48 0.40 30.42
N ASN A 63 -12.61 0.14 29.79
CA ASN A 63 -12.94 -1.18 29.21
C ASN A 63 -12.44 -1.38 27.78
N LEU A 64 -11.82 -0.37 27.17
CA LEU A 64 -11.35 -0.43 25.79
C LEU A 64 -9.89 -0.89 25.74
N ARG A 65 -9.63 -1.93 24.94
CA ARG A 65 -8.27 -2.37 24.60
C ARG A 65 -7.89 -1.79 23.24
N ARG A 66 -6.68 -1.21 23.17
CA ARG A 66 -6.09 -0.74 21.92
C ARG A 66 -4.68 -1.26 21.75
N VAL A 67 -4.24 -1.34 20.51
CA VAL A 67 -2.93 -1.88 20.13
C VAL A 67 -2.32 -1.00 19.05
N LYS A 68 -1.00 -0.88 19.07
CA LYS A 68 -0.20 -0.31 17.96
C LYS A 68 1.12 -1.04 17.82
N ALA A 69 1.84 -0.83 16.71
CA ALA A 69 3.20 -1.32 16.56
C ALA A 69 4.11 -0.78 17.67
N ASN A 70 5.08 -1.60 18.08
CA ASN A 70 6.04 -1.21 19.11
C ASN A 70 7.29 -0.60 18.48
N PRO A 71 7.51 0.73 18.53
CA PRO A 71 8.69 1.36 17.94
C PRO A 71 10.00 1.00 18.65
N ALA A 72 9.93 0.50 19.89
CA ALA A 72 11.09 0.04 20.64
C ALA A 72 11.51 -1.41 20.29
N SER A 73 10.74 -2.12 19.43
CA SER A 73 11.13 -3.44 18.96
C SER A 73 12.37 -3.37 18.08
N PRO A 74 13.41 -4.20 18.29
CA PRO A 74 14.61 -4.16 17.47
C PRO A 74 14.38 -4.48 15.99
N VAL A 75 13.27 -5.14 15.66
CA VAL A 75 12.88 -5.49 14.28
C VAL A 75 11.77 -4.59 13.73
N PHE A 76 11.45 -3.50 14.43
CA PHE A 76 10.32 -2.62 14.05
C PHE A 76 10.45 -2.08 12.62
N ALA A 77 11.60 -1.49 12.30
CA ALA A 77 11.82 -0.88 10.99
C ALA A 77 11.79 -1.92 9.85
N ASP A 78 12.42 -3.09 10.09
CA ASP A 78 12.45 -4.17 9.10
C ASP A 78 11.07 -4.75 8.85
N LEU A 79 10.29 -4.98 9.92
CA LEU A 79 8.94 -5.51 9.80
C LEU A 79 7.99 -4.50 9.14
N ALA A 80 8.07 -3.21 9.50
CA ALA A 80 7.29 -2.15 8.85
C ALA A 80 7.63 -2.04 7.35
N ASN A 81 8.91 -2.09 6.99
CA ASN A 81 9.35 -2.11 5.60
C ASN A 81 8.88 -3.36 4.85
N LEU A 82 8.94 -4.53 5.49
CA LEU A 82 8.46 -5.78 4.89
C LEU A 82 6.95 -5.71 4.63
N VAL A 83 6.16 -5.25 5.60
CA VAL A 83 4.70 -5.07 5.45
C VAL A 83 4.41 -4.07 4.33
N ARG A 84 5.07 -2.91 4.30
CA ARG A 84 4.91 -1.91 3.24
C ARG A 84 5.17 -2.49 1.86
N LYS A 85 6.24 -3.27 1.70
CA LYS A 85 6.63 -3.88 0.41
C LYS A 85 5.75 -5.05 -0.03
N THR A 86 5.11 -5.77 0.90
CA THR A 86 4.38 -7.00 0.57
C THR A 86 2.87 -6.89 0.72
N MET A 87 2.38 -5.98 1.54
CA MET A 87 0.95 -5.80 1.88
C MET A 87 0.48 -4.35 1.76
N GLY A 88 1.38 -3.40 1.50
CA GLY A 88 1.07 -1.97 1.41
C GLY A 88 0.28 -1.59 0.15
N VAL A 89 0.14 -0.29 -0.06
CA VAL A 89 -0.67 0.27 -1.14
C VAL A 89 -0.14 -0.11 -2.53
N ILE A 90 1.19 -0.16 -2.73
CA ILE A 90 1.77 -0.49 -4.04
C ILE A 90 1.45 -1.92 -4.47
N PRO A 91 1.69 -2.98 -3.67
CA PRO A 91 1.24 -4.33 -4.00
C PRO A 91 -0.27 -4.43 -4.26
N ALA A 92 -1.09 -3.71 -3.49
CA ALA A 92 -2.53 -3.72 -3.68
C ALA A 92 -2.94 -3.09 -5.03
N ILE A 93 -2.34 -1.95 -5.41
CA ILE A 93 -2.55 -1.33 -6.73
C ILE A 93 -2.07 -2.26 -7.85
N THR A 94 -0.90 -2.86 -7.69
CA THR A 94 -0.37 -3.84 -8.66
C THR A 94 -1.35 -4.98 -8.88
N ASP A 95 -1.89 -5.55 -7.81
CA ASP A 95 -2.88 -6.63 -7.91
C ASP A 95 -4.21 -6.16 -8.52
N ALA A 96 -4.69 -4.97 -8.18
CA ALA A 96 -5.92 -4.40 -8.75
C ALA A 96 -5.80 -4.13 -10.25
N LEU A 97 -4.66 -3.66 -10.71
CA LEU A 97 -4.40 -3.37 -12.13
C LEU A 97 -4.02 -4.62 -12.94
N ARG A 98 -3.93 -5.80 -12.33
CA ARG A 98 -3.58 -7.06 -13.01
C ARG A 98 -4.43 -7.38 -14.24
N PRO A 99 -5.77 -7.14 -14.26
CA PRO A 99 -6.59 -7.33 -15.44
C PRO A 99 -6.15 -6.51 -16.65
N LEU A 100 -5.48 -5.37 -16.44
CA LEU A 100 -4.99 -4.47 -17.48
C LEU A 100 -3.51 -4.68 -17.83
N ALA A 101 -2.81 -5.57 -17.13
CA ALA A 101 -1.34 -5.72 -17.24
C ALA A 101 -0.85 -5.97 -18.67
N SER A 102 -1.60 -6.75 -19.47
CA SER A 102 -1.25 -7.03 -20.88
C SER A 102 -1.44 -5.83 -21.82
N SER A 103 -2.22 -4.84 -21.40
CA SER A 103 -2.56 -3.64 -22.17
C SER A 103 -1.78 -2.40 -21.74
N VAL A 104 -1.00 -2.53 -20.67
CA VAL A 104 -0.22 -1.44 -20.06
C VAL A 104 1.26 -1.61 -20.42
N GLN A 105 1.87 -0.59 -21.03
CA GLN A 105 3.31 -0.58 -21.31
C GLN A 105 4.13 -0.20 -20.09
N VAL A 106 3.66 0.76 -19.28
CA VAL A 106 4.29 1.20 -18.05
C VAL A 106 3.21 1.46 -17.01
N ALA A 107 3.41 0.93 -15.82
CA ALA A 107 2.67 1.32 -14.63
C ALA A 107 3.64 1.57 -13.49
N LEU A 108 3.53 2.73 -12.87
CA LEU A 108 4.39 3.09 -11.74
C LEU A 108 3.65 3.92 -10.70
N VAL A 109 4.14 3.85 -9.47
CA VAL A 109 3.80 4.77 -8.39
C VAL A 109 4.94 5.77 -8.24
N PHE A 110 4.62 7.04 -8.00
CA PHE A 110 5.58 8.11 -7.80
C PHE A 110 5.21 8.98 -6.59
N GLY A 111 5.85 10.12 -6.42
CA GLY A 111 5.52 11.06 -5.34
C GLY A 111 5.99 10.60 -3.96
N SER A 112 5.23 10.92 -2.92
CA SER A 112 5.59 10.67 -1.52
C SER A 112 5.67 9.19 -1.18
N VAL A 113 4.79 8.37 -1.79
CA VAL A 113 4.75 6.92 -1.58
C VAL A 113 6.03 6.24 -2.10
N ALA A 114 6.44 6.58 -3.31
CA ALA A 114 7.69 6.04 -3.88
C ALA A 114 8.93 6.52 -3.13
N LYS A 115 8.90 7.73 -2.57
CA LYS A 115 9.98 8.28 -1.72
C LYS A 115 10.04 7.66 -0.33
N GLY A 116 8.98 6.99 0.13
CA GLY A 116 8.86 6.52 1.52
C GLY A 116 8.70 7.66 2.54
N THR A 117 8.22 8.83 2.10
CA THR A 117 7.98 10.03 2.94
C THR A 117 6.50 10.32 3.11
N GLU A 118 5.64 9.37 2.73
CA GLU A 118 4.19 9.50 2.83
C GLU A 118 3.69 9.57 4.27
N HIS A 119 2.59 10.29 4.45
CA HIS A 119 1.78 10.32 5.67
C HIS A 119 0.45 9.60 5.43
N ALA A 120 -0.27 9.29 6.51
CA ALA A 120 -1.57 8.60 6.42
C ALA A 120 -2.60 9.31 5.52
N ALA A 121 -2.51 10.62 5.39
CA ALA A 121 -3.40 11.45 4.55
C ALA A 121 -2.79 11.81 3.17
N SER A 122 -1.59 11.32 2.83
CA SER A 122 -0.97 11.61 1.53
C SER A 122 -1.70 10.85 0.42
N ASP A 123 -1.96 11.52 -0.70
CA ASP A 123 -2.46 10.86 -1.91
C ASP A 123 -1.46 9.86 -2.46
N VAL A 124 -1.95 8.93 -3.25
CA VAL A 124 -1.13 7.92 -3.95
C VAL A 124 -1.10 8.28 -5.42
N ASP A 125 0.06 8.69 -5.90
CA ASP A 125 0.25 9.10 -7.28
C ASP A 125 0.59 7.91 -8.17
N VAL A 126 -0.26 7.61 -9.15
CA VAL A 126 -0.09 6.50 -10.11
C VAL A 126 0.02 7.05 -11.52
N LEU A 127 0.94 6.50 -12.30
CA LEU A 127 1.07 6.78 -13.73
C LEU A 127 0.93 5.48 -14.52
N LEU A 128 0.08 5.51 -15.53
CA LEU A 128 -0.09 4.44 -16.51
C LEU A 128 0.24 4.96 -17.92
N VAL A 129 0.86 4.10 -18.73
CA VAL A 129 1.06 4.31 -20.16
C VAL A 129 0.40 3.18 -20.93
N SER A 130 -0.58 3.51 -21.76
CA SER A 130 -1.32 2.54 -22.56
C SER A 130 -1.94 3.20 -23.79
N SER A 131 -2.00 2.46 -24.89
CA SER A 131 -2.74 2.87 -26.11
C SER A 131 -4.22 2.46 -26.09
N SER A 132 -4.64 1.58 -25.19
CA SER A 132 -5.96 0.95 -25.24
C SER A 132 -6.77 1.04 -23.93
N VAL A 133 -6.12 1.26 -22.79
CA VAL A 133 -6.81 1.38 -21.50
C VAL A 133 -7.57 2.70 -21.44
N GLN A 134 -8.83 2.63 -21.00
CA GLN A 134 -9.63 3.82 -20.71
C GLN A 134 -9.44 4.25 -19.25
N LEU A 135 -9.42 5.57 -19.02
CA LEU A 135 -9.24 6.12 -17.67
C LEU A 135 -10.31 5.59 -16.69
N GLY A 136 -11.57 5.51 -17.15
CA GLY A 136 -12.68 5.02 -16.33
C GLY A 136 -12.51 3.56 -15.88
N ASP A 137 -11.99 2.69 -16.74
CA ASP A 137 -11.77 1.28 -16.41
C ASP A 137 -10.67 1.13 -15.35
N ALA A 138 -9.58 1.88 -15.49
CA ALA A 138 -8.50 1.87 -14.52
C ALA A 138 -8.95 2.44 -13.16
N LEU A 139 -9.69 3.55 -13.16
CA LEU A 139 -10.24 4.15 -11.93
C LEU A 139 -11.22 3.21 -11.23
N ALA A 140 -12.08 2.49 -11.96
CA ALA A 140 -13.02 1.52 -11.38
C ALA A 140 -12.31 0.40 -10.60
N LEU A 141 -11.13 -0.02 -11.05
CA LEU A 141 -10.29 -1.01 -10.35
C LEU A 141 -9.60 -0.45 -9.12
N LEU A 142 -9.29 0.85 -9.11
CA LEU A 142 -8.58 1.52 -8.01
C LEU A 142 -9.50 2.03 -6.90
N LEU A 143 -10.74 2.38 -7.21
CA LEU A 143 -11.71 2.94 -6.27
C LEU A 143 -11.89 2.13 -4.97
N PRO A 144 -11.99 0.77 -4.99
CA PRO A 144 -12.07 -0.01 -3.75
C PRO A 144 -10.84 0.12 -2.84
N LEU A 145 -9.69 0.49 -3.42
CA LEU A 145 -8.46 0.68 -2.65
C LEU A 145 -8.44 2.03 -1.93
N GLU A 146 -9.08 3.06 -2.48
CA GLU A 146 -9.25 4.34 -1.79
C GLU A 146 -10.02 4.16 -0.49
N GLU A 147 -11.12 3.40 -0.52
CA GLU A 147 -11.90 3.07 0.68
C GLU A 147 -11.08 2.23 1.67
N ARG A 148 -10.35 1.22 1.17
CA ARG A 148 -9.54 0.33 2.00
C ARG A 148 -8.42 1.05 2.72
N PHE A 149 -7.71 1.94 2.05
CA PHE A 149 -6.55 2.66 2.60
C PHE A 149 -6.91 4.02 3.19
N GLY A 150 -8.13 4.53 2.95
CA GLY A 150 -8.55 5.87 3.36
C GLY A 150 -7.72 6.96 2.68
N ARG A 151 -7.21 6.70 1.47
CA ARG A 151 -6.31 7.58 0.71
C ARG A 151 -6.79 7.71 -0.72
N ARG A 152 -6.76 8.92 -1.25
CA ARG A 152 -7.06 9.18 -2.66
C ARG A 152 -5.97 8.62 -3.56
N ILE A 153 -6.36 8.06 -4.71
CA ILE A 153 -5.43 7.59 -5.74
C ILE A 153 -5.54 8.53 -6.95
N GLU A 154 -4.51 9.32 -7.17
CA GLU A 154 -4.42 10.20 -8.33
C GLU A 154 -3.80 9.46 -9.51
N LEU A 155 -4.62 9.17 -10.53
CA LEU A 155 -4.19 8.44 -11.71
C LEU A 155 -3.91 9.38 -12.89
N LYS A 156 -2.70 9.31 -13.43
CA LYS A 156 -2.30 9.94 -14.69
C LYS A 156 -2.19 8.85 -15.77
N LEU A 157 -2.98 8.97 -16.83
CA LEU A 157 -2.95 8.07 -17.98
C LEU A 157 -2.44 8.82 -19.20
N TYR A 158 -1.45 8.24 -19.87
CA TYR A 158 -0.86 8.76 -21.10
C TYR A 158 -0.86 7.68 -22.19
N THR A 159 -0.98 8.09 -23.45
CA THR A 159 -0.62 7.25 -24.57
C THR A 159 0.91 7.12 -24.65
N PRO A 160 1.46 6.09 -25.33
CA PRO A 160 2.91 5.95 -25.53
C PRO A 160 3.55 7.18 -26.18
N ASP A 161 2.89 7.75 -27.18
CA ASP A 161 3.39 8.94 -27.88
C ASP A 161 3.40 10.18 -26.99
N GLU A 162 2.32 10.41 -26.23
CA GLU A 162 2.26 11.51 -25.26
C GLU A 162 3.32 11.35 -24.14
N PHE A 163 3.50 10.12 -23.64
CA PHE A 163 4.50 9.85 -22.62
C PHE A 163 5.91 10.14 -23.14
N SER A 164 6.24 9.66 -24.34
CA SER A 164 7.54 9.88 -24.98
C SER A 164 7.81 11.35 -25.24
N ALA A 165 6.83 12.07 -25.80
CA ALA A 165 6.93 13.51 -26.06
C ALA A 165 7.16 14.30 -24.77
N ARG A 166 6.36 14.04 -23.72
CA ARG A 166 6.48 14.71 -22.43
C ARG A 166 7.75 14.32 -21.65
N ARG A 167 8.25 13.09 -21.86
CA ARG A 167 9.52 12.66 -21.26
C ARG A 167 10.71 13.44 -21.85
N ALA A 168 10.66 13.76 -23.15
CA ALA A 168 11.69 14.53 -23.84
C ALA A 168 11.60 16.06 -23.56
N GLU A 169 10.43 16.55 -23.18
CA GLU A 169 10.17 17.97 -22.93
C GLU A 169 10.77 18.40 -21.61
N ALA A 170 11.72 19.35 -21.65
CA ALA A 170 12.40 19.86 -20.48
C ALA A 170 11.43 20.54 -19.50
N GLY A 171 11.45 20.13 -18.22
CA GLY A 171 10.59 20.67 -17.18
C GLY A 171 9.16 20.13 -17.16
N SER A 172 8.82 19.18 -18.04
CA SER A 172 7.50 18.54 -18.00
C SER A 172 7.26 17.75 -16.73
N VAL A 173 5.98 17.48 -16.42
CA VAL A 173 5.60 16.66 -15.26
C VAL A 173 6.16 15.23 -15.41
N VAL A 174 6.07 14.64 -16.61
CA VAL A 174 6.56 13.28 -16.86
C VAL A 174 8.07 13.20 -16.69
N GLN A 175 8.84 14.17 -17.22
CA GLN A 175 10.29 14.21 -17.04
C GLN A 175 10.66 14.26 -15.54
N ARG A 176 9.98 15.10 -14.74
CA ARG A 176 10.22 15.19 -13.29
C ARG A 176 9.85 13.91 -12.55
N ILE A 177 8.78 13.22 -12.96
CA ILE A 177 8.39 11.94 -12.38
C ILE A 177 9.49 10.90 -12.64
N VAL A 178 9.91 10.74 -13.90
CA VAL A 178 10.88 9.71 -14.30
C VAL A 178 12.28 9.98 -13.75
N ALA A 179 12.64 11.24 -13.55
CA ALA A 179 13.91 11.61 -12.90
C ALA A 179 13.92 11.44 -11.38
N GLY A 180 12.75 11.30 -10.76
CA GLY A 180 12.61 11.10 -9.32
C GLY A 180 12.49 9.64 -8.90
N PRO A 181 12.32 9.39 -7.60
CA PRO A 181 12.00 8.03 -7.12
C PRO A 181 10.66 7.56 -7.65
N VAL A 182 10.67 6.38 -8.26
CA VAL A 182 9.48 5.67 -8.76
C VAL A 182 9.53 4.20 -8.35
N GLU A 183 8.36 3.60 -8.15
CA GLU A 183 8.21 2.16 -7.93
C GLU A 183 7.46 1.57 -9.12
N LEU A 184 8.15 0.78 -9.95
CA LEU A 184 7.57 0.12 -11.11
C LEU A 184 6.66 -1.03 -10.68
N MET A 185 5.45 -1.08 -11.26
CA MET A 185 4.49 -2.17 -11.10
C MET A 185 4.47 -3.07 -12.33
N TYR A 186 4.47 -2.48 -13.52
CA TYR A 186 4.49 -3.17 -14.81
C TYR A 186 5.40 -2.44 -15.80
N GLY A 187 6.01 -3.19 -16.73
CA GLY A 187 6.83 -2.65 -17.81
C GLY A 187 8.17 -2.10 -17.36
N GLY A 188 8.72 -1.18 -18.14
CA GLY A 188 10.02 -0.53 -17.91
C GLY A 188 10.04 0.90 -18.45
N LEU A 189 11.00 1.68 -17.97
CA LEU A 189 11.22 3.09 -18.38
C LEU A 189 12.31 3.21 -19.47
N GLU A 190 12.58 2.13 -20.19
CA GLU A 190 13.59 2.15 -21.26
C GLU A 190 13.22 3.04 -22.44
#